data_cb7de6d589eea52ab6678d3cb92585be
#
_entry.id   cb7de6d589eea52ab6678d3cb92585be
#
_cell.length_a   1.000
_cell.length_b   1.000
_cell.length_c   1.000
_cell.angle_alpha   90.00
_cell.angle_beta   90.00
_cell.angle_gamma   90.00
#
_symmetry.space_group_name_H-M   'P 1'
#
loop_
_entity.id
_entity.type
_entity.pdbx_description
1 polymer ?
#
loop_
_entity_poly.entity_id
_entity_poly.type
_entity_poly.pdbx_seq_one_letter_code
_entity_poly.pdbx_strand_id
1 'polypeptide(L)'
;PETTAGEHELRDLVWAAAAGLGDRDRALLDLYLRQGLDGAELAEAAGVPTRNIYVLLGRLRQQVERSLGALLVARLGRADCTELDAILAGWDGRFSALVRKRVARHVDGCDTCGERRRTAASPLALLATVPVMVAPPELREIVLRSFDASGHDADGSGGSAGSSGGAGGRWSRS
;
A
#
# COMPACT_ATOMS: atom_id res chain seq x y z
N PRO A 1 -23.81 1.19 -13.19
CA PRO A 1 -24.23 0.23 -12.17
C PRO A 1 -23.13 -0.78 -11.83
N GLU A 2 -22.34 -1.26 -12.83
CA GLU A 2 -21.29 -2.27 -12.63
C GLU A 2 -20.07 -1.73 -11.88
N THR A 3 -19.71 -0.47 -12.09
CA THR A 3 -18.63 0.22 -11.37
C THR A 3 -18.87 0.22 -9.85
N THR A 4 -20.11 0.42 -9.43
CA THR A 4 -20.50 0.46 -8.02
C THR A 4 -20.35 -0.91 -7.34
N ALA A 5 -20.64 -2.01 -8.06
CA ALA A 5 -20.50 -3.37 -7.51
C ALA A 5 -19.02 -3.73 -7.28
N GLY A 6 -18.13 -3.47 -8.23
CA GLY A 6 -16.70 -3.70 -8.09
C GLY A 6 -16.03 -2.84 -6.99
N GLU A 7 -16.48 -1.59 -6.82
CA GLU A 7 -16.03 -0.73 -5.74
C GLU A 7 -16.44 -1.26 -4.34
N HIS A 8 -17.65 -1.81 -4.24
CA HIS A 8 -18.12 -2.44 -3.01
C HIS A 8 -17.32 -3.71 -2.68
N GLU A 9 -17.11 -4.58 -3.66
CA GLU A 9 -16.31 -5.80 -3.47
C GLU A 9 -14.86 -5.48 -3.06
N LEU A 10 -14.23 -4.49 -3.68
CA LEU A 10 -12.88 -4.05 -3.32
C LEU A 10 -12.84 -3.48 -1.90
N ARG A 11 -13.83 -2.66 -1.54
CA ARG A 11 -13.96 -2.11 -0.19
C ARG A 11 -14.10 -3.22 0.85
N ASP A 12 -14.98 -4.19 0.60
CA ASP A 12 -15.21 -5.33 1.49
C ASP A 12 -13.95 -6.18 1.64
N LEU A 13 -13.19 -6.37 0.57
CA LEU A 13 -11.92 -7.07 0.60
C LEU A 13 -10.88 -6.33 1.45
N VAL A 14 -10.77 -5.01 1.30
CA VAL A 14 -9.87 -4.17 2.12
C VAL A 14 -10.26 -4.24 3.59
N TRP A 15 -11.55 -4.15 3.93
CA TRP A 15 -12.01 -4.25 5.31
C TRP A 15 -11.84 -5.67 5.89
N ALA A 16 -12.04 -6.71 5.09
CA ALA A 16 -11.73 -8.08 5.48
C ALA A 16 -10.23 -8.25 5.79
N ALA A 17 -9.35 -7.67 4.98
CA ALA A 17 -7.92 -7.65 5.25
C ALA A 17 -7.58 -6.80 6.50
N ALA A 18 -8.24 -5.66 6.68
CA ALA A 18 -8.08 -4.79 7.84
C ALA A 18 -8.49 -5.44 9.16
N ALA A 19 -9.41 -6.40 9.14
CA ALA A 19 -9.77 -7.18 10.34
C ALA A 19 -8.58 -7.94 10.94
N GLY A 20 -7.55 -8.23 10.15
CA GLY A 20 -6.29 -8.81 10.60
C GLY A 20 -5.28 -7.82 11.20
N LEU A 21 -5.54 -6.50 11.12
CA LEU A 21 -4.67 -5.46 11.68
C LEU A 21 -4.87 -5.30 13.19
N GLY A 22 -3.93 -4.65 13.86
CA GLY A 22 -4.11 -4.20 15.24
C GLY A 22 -5.11 -3.05 15.34
N ASP A 23 -5.67 -2.82 16.53
CA ASP A 23 -6.73 -1.84 16.75
C ASP A 23 -6.32 -0.42 16.38
N ARG A 24 -5.07 -0.03 16.70
CA ARG A 24 -4.53 1.30 16.36
C ARG A 24 -4.43 1.51 14.83
N ASP A 25 -3.93 0.52 14.10
CA ASP A 25 -3.79 0.60 12.65
C ASP A 25 -5.16 0.60 11.97
N ARG A 26 -6.11 -0.16 12.53
CA ARG A 26 -7.51 -0.18 12.05
C ARG A 26 -8.20 1.16 12.29
N ALA A 27 -8.02 1.77 13.46
CA ALA A 27 -8.55 3.10 13.74
C ALA A 27 -7.97 4.17 12.80
N LEU A 28 -6.65 4.14 12.57
CA LEU A 28 -6.00 5.04 11.61
C LEU A 28 -6.52 4.85 10.18
N LEU A 29 -6.76 3.59 9.77
CA LEU A 29 -7.34 3.27 8.46
C LEU A 29 -8.78 3.81 8.34
N ASP A 30 -9.57 3.70 9.40
CA ASP A 30 -10.94 4.22 9.44
C ASP A 30 -10.97 5.75 9.32
N LEU A 31 -10.14 6.45 10.09
CA LEU A 31 -10.00 7.90 10.01
C LEU A 31 -9.61 8.36 8.59
N TYR A 32 -8.65 7.66 7.97
CA TYR A 32 -8.15 8.01 6.66
C TYR A 32 -9.14 7.67 5.52
N LEU A 33 -9.70 6.44 5.48
CA LEU A 33 -10.53 5.98 4.36
C LEU A 33 -12.00 6.32 4.49
N ARG A 34 -12.57 6.29 5.70
CA ARG A 34 -14.02 6.49 5.90
C ARG A 34 -14.35 7.92 6.24
N GLN A 35 -13.51 8.57 7.05
CA GLN A 35 -13.73 9.96 7.45
C GLN A 35 -13.01 10.95 6.51
N GLY A 36 -12.12 10.47 5.63
CA GLY A 36 -11.43 11.28 4.63
C GLY A 36 -10.41 12.25 5.23
N LEU A 37 -9.96 12.01 6.48
CA LEU A 37 -8.98 12.87 7.14
C LEU A 37 -7.59 12.63 6.55
N ASP A 38 -6.84 13.69 6.34
CA ASP A 38 -5.44 13.62 5.91
C ASP A 38 -4.55 14.65 6.62
N GLY A 39 -3.25 14.60 6.34
CA GLY A 39 -2.28 15.60 6.78
C GLY A 39 -2.41 15.98 8.26
N ALA A 40 -2.67 17.25 8.53
CA ALA A 40 -2.75 17.80 9.89
C ALA A 40 -3.96 17.30 10.66
N GLU A 41 -5.13 17.19 10.02
CA GLU A 41 -6.37 16.71 10.65
C GLU A 41 -6.24 15.27 11.11
N LEU A 42 -5.67 14.40 10.26
CA LEU A 42 -5.41 13.02 10.63
C LEU A 42 -4.37 12.90 11.74
N ALA A 43 -3.34 13.76 11.73
CA ALA A 43 -2.32 13.79 12.76
C ALA A 43 -2.91 14.17 14.13
N GLU A 44 -3.77 15.19 14.16
CA GLU A 44 -4.49 15.61 15.36
C GLU A 44 -5.40 14.50 15.88
N ALA A 45 -6.25 13.94 15.02
CA ALA A 45 -7.15 12.83 15.38
C ALA A 45 -6.39 11.58 15.86
N ALA A 46 -5.21 11.29 15.30
CA ALA A 46 -4.36 10.17 15.70
C ALA A 46 -3.48 10.46 16.92
N GLY A 47 -3.46 11.71 17.43
CA GLY A 47 -2.63 12.14 18.55
C GLY A 47 -1.12 12.07 18.29
N VAL A 48 -0.70 12.40 17.06
CA VAL A 48 0.71 12.34 16.63
C VAL A 48 1.16 13.66 15.98
N PRO A 49 2.47 13.99 16.02
CA PRO A 49 2.97 15.13 15.26
C PRO A 49 2.73 14.97 13.76
N THR A 50 2.36 16.05 13.07
CA THR A 50 2.05 16.04 11.63
C THR A 50 3.18 15.45 10.78
N ARG A 51 4.44 15.72 11.11
CA ARG A 51 5.61 15.13 10.43
C ARG A 51 5.65 13.60 10.46
N ASN A 52 5.00 12.97 11.46
CA ASN A 52 5.03 11.53 11.65
C ASN A 52 3.87 10.82 10.93
N ILE A 53 2.81 11.56 10.56
CA ILE A 53 1.59 10.96 9.98
C ILE A 53 1.88 10.25 8.67
N TYR A 54 2.72 10.82 7.81
CA TYR A 54 3.07 10.22 6.52
C TYR A 54 3.87 8.93 6.67
N VAL A 55 4.74 8.85 7.69
CA VAL A 55 5.47 7.63 8.03
C VAL A 55 4.50 6.55 8.53
N LEU A 56 3.52 6.94 9.35
CA LEU A 56 2.48 6.02 9.84
C LEU A 56 1.60 5.52 8.70
N LEU A 57 1.16 6.41 7.80
CA LEU A 57 0.39 6.03 6.61
C LEU A 57 1.18 5.10 5.68
N GLY A 58 2.48 5.36 5.48
CA GLY A 58 3.35 4.47 4.70
C GLY A 58 3.43 3.06 5.31
N ARG A 59 3.61 2.97 6.63
CA ARG A 59 3.60 1.68 7.35
C ARG A 59 2.25 0.99 7.30
N LEU A 60 1.16 1.76 7.49
CA LEU A 60 -0.21 1.25 7.41
C LEU A 60 -0.49 0.66 6.02
N ARG A 61 -0.14 1.39 4.95
CA ARG A 61 -0.28 0.89 3.57
C ARG A 61 0.43 -0.45 3.39
N GLN A 62 1.69 -0.55 3.80
CA GLN A 62 2.45 -1.81 3.72
C GLN A 62 1.82 -2.94 4.54
N GLN A 63 1.23 -2.62 5.70
CA GLN A 63 0.54 -3.62 6.51
C GLN A 63 -0.76 -4.09 5.85
N VAL A 64 -1.53 -3.18 5.28
CA VAL A 64 -2.75 -3.51 4.51
C VAL A 64 -2.39 -4.39 3.31
N GLU A 65 -1.38 -4.04 2.54
CA GLU A 65 -0.91 -4.82 1.39
C GLU A 65 -0.50 -6.24 1.80
N ARG A 66 0.30 -6.37 2.87
CA ARG A 66 0.69 -7.70 3.39
C ARG A 66 -0.51 -8.49 3.90
N SER A 67 -1.44 -7.83 4.58
CA SER A 67 -2.66 -8.46 5.11
C SER A 67 -3.58 -8.90 3.99
N LEU A 68 -3.74 -8.08 2.95
CA LEU A 68 -4.51 -8.40 1.76
C LEU A 68 -3.89 -9.57 1.00
N GLY A 69 -2.57 -9.55 0.77
CA GLY A 69 -1.87 -10.66 0.15
C GLY A 69 -2.05 -11.98 0.91
N ALA A 70 -1.95 -11.95 2.24
CA ALA A 70 -2.19 -13.13 3.07
C ALA A 70 -3.65 -13.61 3.00
N LEU A 71 -4.62 -12.69 2.97
CA LEU A 71 -6.05 -13.03 2.81
C LEU A 71 -6.32 -13.69 1.46
N LEU A 72 -5.77 -13.13 0.37
CA LEU A 72 -5.93 -13.69 -0.97
C LEU A 72 -5.33 -15.10 -1.06
N VAL A 73 -4.12 -15.30 -0.51
CA VAL A 73 -3.50 -16.63 -0.44
C VAL A 73 -4.35 -17.59 0.40
N ALA A 74 -4.90 -17.15 1.54
CA ALA A 74 -5.77 -17.98 2.37
C ALA A 74 -7.04 -18.41 1.63
N ARG A 75 -7.61 -17.56 0.79
CA ARG A 75 -8.81 -17.85 0.01
C ARG A 75 -8.55 -18.70 -1.23
N LEU A 76 -7.44 -18.48 -1.91
CA LEU A 76 -7.20 -19.01 -3.25
C LEU A 76 -6.09 -20.05 -3.33
N GLY A 77 -5.22 -20.17 -2.30
CA GLY A 77 -4.01 -20.97 -2.34
C GLY A 77 -4.09 -22.34 -1.67
N ARG A 78 -5.22 -22.69 -1.04
CA ARG A 78 -5.36 -23.95 -0.28
C ARG A 78 -5.16 -25.20 -1.13
N ALA A 79 -5.66 -25.18 -2.37
CA ALA A 79 -5.54 -26.30 -3.28
C ALA A 79 -4.10 -26.57 -3.73
N ASP A 80 -3.24 -25.54 -3.69
CA ASP A 80 -1.87 -25.59 -4.22
C ASP A 80 -0.83 -25.87 -3.13
N CYS A 81 -1.23 -25.81 -1.83
CA CYS A 81 -0.32 -25.98 -0.71
C CYS A 81 -0.98 -26.72 0.45
N THR A 82 -0.55 -27.96 0.67
CA THR A 82 -1.08 -28.84 1.74
C THR A 82 -0.81 -28.32 3.15
N GLU A 83 0.32 -27.63 3.35
CA GLU A 83 0.64 -26.99 4.64
C GLU A 83 -0.27 -25.80 4.92
N LEU A 84 -0.57 -24.97 3.92
CA LEU A 84 -1.54 -23.88 4.03
C LEU A 84 -2.93 -24.43 4.34
N ASP A 85 -3.33 -25.52 3.67
CA ASP A 85 -4.62 -26.17 3.93
C ASP A 85 -4.71 -26.69 5.37
N ALA A 86 -3.65 -27.28 5.90
CA ALA A 86 -3.57 -27.71 7.30
C ALA A 86 -3.65 -26.53 8.28
N ILE A 87 -2.97 -25.41 7.98
CA ILE A 87 -3.02 -24.17 8.79
C ILE A 87 -4.46 -23.63 8.86
N LEU A 88 -5.21 -23.77 7.78
CA LEU A 88 -6.57 -23.28 7.60
C LEU A 88 -7.64 -24.36 7.85
N ALA A 89 -7.28 -25.49 8.42
CA ALA A 89 -8.24 -26.52 8.80
C ALA A 89 -9.28 -25.96 9.77
N GLY A 90 -10.57 -26.10 9.42
CA GLY A 90 -11.68 -25.55 10.22
C GLY A 90 -11.82 -24.02 10.18
N TRP A 91 -11.12 -23.34 9.28
CA TRP A 91 -11.27 -21.88 9.14
C TRP A 91 -12.68 -21.51 8.63
N ASP A 92 -13.34 -20.62 9.36
CA ASP A 92 -14.71 -20.13 9.11
C ASP A 92 -14.80 -19.00 8.06
N GLY A 93 -13.68 -18.66 7.40
CA GLY A 93 -13.60 -17.53 6.43
C GLY A 93 -13.31 -16.17 7.08
N ARG A 94 -13.32 -16.06 8.42
CA ARG A 94 -13.03 -14.80 9.12
C ARG A 94 -11.52 -14.58 9.27
N PHE A 95 -11.01 -13.51 8.71
CA PHE A 95 -9.58 -13.22 8.71
C PHE A 95 -9.15 -12.49 9.98
N SER A 96 -9.11 -13.22 11.10
CA SER A 96 -8.68 -12.69 12.40
C SER A 96 -7.18 -12.40 12.43
N ALA A 97 -6.73 -11.61 13.42
CA ALA A 97 -5.31 -11.32 13.63
C ALA A 97 -4.45 -12.59 13.81
N LEU A 98 -5.01 -13.64 14.42
CA LEU A 98 -4.34 -14.93 14.60
C LEU A 98 -4.17 -15.65 13.26
N VAL A 99 -5.25 -15.76 12.47
CA VAL A 99 -5.23 -16.38 11.13
C VAL A 99 -4.24 -15.62 10.24
N ARG A 100 -4.31 -14.29 10.22
CA ARG A 100 -3.38 -13.46 9.47
C ARG A 100 -1.92 -13.76 9.83
N LYS A 101 -1.58 -13.80 11.13
CA LYS A 101 -0.21 -14.08 11.58
C LYS A 101 0.28 -15.46 11.15
N ARG A 102 -0.56 -16.48 11.24
CA ARG A 102 -0.21 -17.86 10.82
C ARG A 102 0.01 -17.94 9.32
N VAL A 103 -0.94 -17.42 8.54
CA VAL A 103 -0.86 -17.42 7.08
C VAL A 103 0.32 -16.57 6.59
N ALA A 104 0.51 -15.35 7.11
CA ALA A 104 1.62 -14.49 6.70
C ALA A 104 2.99 -15.16 6.96
N ARG A 105 3.16 -15.79 8.14
CA ARG A 105 4.40 -16.51 8.47
C ARG A 105 4.65 -17.67 7.50
N HIS A 106 3.61 -18.44 7.16
CA HIS A 106 3.73 -19.52 6.19
C HIS A 106 4.07 -18.97 4.80
N VAL A 107 3.38 -17.93 4.33
CA VAL A 107 3.63 -17.30 3.02
C VAL A 107 5.05 -16.77 2.91
N ASP A 108 5.62 -16.24 3.99
CA ASP A 108 7.00 -15.73 4.00
C ASP A 108 8.06 -16.86 3.95
N GLY A 109 7.68 -18.09 4.29
CA GLY A 109 8.58 -19.28 4.27
C GLY A 109 8.24 -20.31 3.20
N CYS A 110 7.23 -20.12 2.37
CA CYS A 110 6.78 -21.07 1.35
C CYS A 110 6.83 -20.45 -0.05
N ASP A 111 7.64 -21.03 -0.94
CA ASP A 111 7.82 -20.52 -2.30
C ASP A 111 6.51 -20.48 -3.09
N THR A 112 5.71 -21.56 -3.01
CA THR A 112 4.40 -21.65 -3.70
C THR A 112 3.45 -20.54 -3.25
N CYS A 113 3.31 -20.35 -1.94
CA CYS A 113 2.43 -19.32 -1.40
C CYS A 113 3.00 -17.91 -1.58
N GLY A 114 4.31 -17.75 -1.53
CA GLY A 114 5.00 -16.50 -1.84
C GLY A 114 4.79 -16.06 -3.28
N GLU A 115 4.90 -16.99 -4.24
CA GLU A 115 4.61 -16.71 -5.66
C GLU A 115 3.13 -16.37 -5.86
N ARG A 116 2.23 -17.13 -5.26
CA ARG A 116 0.79 -16.86 -5.30
C ARG A 116 0.48 -15.44 -4.75
N ARG A 117 1.14 -15.03 -3.65
CA ARG A 117 0.98 -13.67 -3.12
C ARG A 117 1.43 -12.62 -4.13
N ARG A 118 2.58 -12.80 -4.78
CA ARG A 118 3.10 -11.85 -5.78
C ARG A 118 2.14 -11.69 -6.96
N THR A 119 1.58 -12.79 -7.45
CA THR A 119 0.64 -12.76 -8.58
C THR A 119 -0.73 -12.23 -8.19
N ALA A 120 -1.29 -12.65 -7.05
CA ALA A 120 -2.62 -12.25 -6.61
C ALA A 120 -2.70 -10.81 -6.08
N ALA A 121 -1.63 -10.32 -5.44
CA ALA A 121 -1.55 -8.96 -4.91
C ALA A 121 -0.87 -7.97 -5.86
N SER A 122 -0.58 -8.38 -7.09
CA SER A 122 -0.02 -7.47 -8.11
C SER A 122 -1.02 -6.35 -8.42
N PRO A 123 -0.60 -5.07 -8.38
CA PRO A 123 -1.44 -3.97 -8.82
C PRO A 123 -2.01 -4.16 -10.23
N LEU A 124 -1.24 -4.80 -11.11
CA LEU A 124 -1.68 -5.15 -12.48
C LEU A 124 -2.78 -6.21 -12.48
N ALA A 125 -2.74 -7.21 -11.59
CA ALA A 125 -3.81 -8.21 -11.46
C ALA A 125 -5.10 -7.58 -10.92
N LEU A 126 -4.98 -6.64 -9.96
CA LEU A 126 -6.12 -5.88 -9.45
C LEU A 126 -6.69 -4.93 -10.53
N LEU A 127 -5.83 -4.28 -11.31
CA LEU A 127 -6.26 -3.42 -12.43
C LEU A 127 -6.90 -4.22 -13.56
N ALA A 128 -6.48 -5.47 -13.79
CA ALA A 128 -7.08 -6.34 -14.80
C ALA A 128 -8.53 -6.76 -14.48
N THR A 129 -8.95 -6.66 -13.23
CA THR A 129 -10.34 -6.91 -12.81
C THR A 129 -11.23 -5.66 -12.90
N VAL A 130 -10.63 -4.47 -13.07
CA VAL A 130 -11.37 -3.23 -13.29
C VAL A 130 -11.76 -3.16 -14.77
N PRO A 131 -13.04 -3.03 -15.12
CA PRO A 131 -13.44 -2.85 -16.51
C PRO A 131 -12.73 -1.62 -17.08
N VAL A 132 -12.05 -1.80 -18.20
CA VAL A 132 -11.36 -0.71 -18.90
C VAL A 132 -12.41 0.33 -19.30
N MET A 133 -12.56 1.35 -18.48
CA MET A 133 -13.32 2.53 -18.88
C MET A 133 -12.45 3.32 -19.85
N VAL A 134 -12.94 3.47 -21.08
CA VAL A 134 -12.31 4.36 -22.05
C VAL A 134 -12.40 5.77 -21.45
N ALA A 135 -11.24 6.33 -21.07
CA ALA A 135 -11.20 7.66 -20.51
C ALA A 135 -11.76 8.67 -21.53
N PRO A 136 -12.66 9.58 -21.11
CA PRO A 136 -13.12 10.64 -21.98
C PRO A 136 -11.92 11.40 -22.58
N PRO A 137 -11.97 11.83 -23.85
CA PRO A 137 -10.85 12.53 -24.50
C PRO A 137 -10.35 13.73 -23.70
N GLU A 138 -11.26 14.42 -23.01
CA GLU A 138 -10.97 15.59 -22.17
C GLU A 138 -10.07 15.25 -20.98
N LEU A 139 -10.23 14.04 -20.39
CA LEU A 139 -9.42 13.58 -19.26
C LEU A 139 -7.98 13.30 -19.70
N ARG A 140 -7.79 12.80 -20.94
CA ARG A 140 -6.47 12.60 -21.52
C ARG A 140 -5.71 13.93 -21.67
N GLU A 141 -6.39 14.97 -22.14
CA GLU A 141 -5.78 16.29 -22.29
C GLU A 141 -5.42 16.94 -20.95
N ILE A 142 -6.25 16.75 -19.92
CA ILE A 142 -5.99 17.25 -18.56
C ILE A 142 -4.75 16.57 -17.98
N VAL A 143 -4.66 15.24 -18.11
CA VAL A 143 -3.51 14.45 -17.62
C VAL A 143 -2.23 14.86 -18.35
N LEU A 144 -2.25 14.94 -19.68
CA LEU A 144 -1.07 15.35 -20.47
C LEU A 144 -0.60 16.77 -20.09
N ARG A 145 -1.51 17.72 -19.94
CA ARG A 145 -1.18 19.09 -19.49
C ARG A 145 -0.58 19.12 -18.08
N SER A 146 -1.02 18.26 -17.18
CA SER A 146 -0.44 18.19 -15.82
C SER A 146 1.00 17.65 -15.83
N PHE A 147 1.34 16.76 -16.76
CA PHE A 147 2.72 16.28 -16.94
C PHE A 147 3.61 17.36 -17.56
N ASP A 148 3.13 18.10 -18.57
CA ASP A 148 3.87 19.20 -19.20
C ASP A 148 4.13 20.35 -18.22
N ALA A 149 3.17 20.64 -17.33
CA ALA A 149 3.34 21.65 -16.28
C ALA A 149 4.36 21.24 -15.21
N SER A 150 4.50 19.95 -14.94
CA SER A 150 5.47 19.45 -13.95
C SER A 150 6.90 19.29 -14.52
N GLY A 151 7.05 19.30 -15.84
CA GLY A 151 8.34 19.14 -16.53
C GLY A 151 9.14 20.44 -16.76
N HIS A 152 8.54 21.63 -16.50
CA HIS A 152 9.18 22.92 -16.81
C HIS A 152 9.97 23.51 -15.64
N ASP A 153 9.90 22.97 -14.43
CA ASP A 153 10.63 23.49 -13.26
C ASP A 153 12.01 22.83 -13.03
N ALA A 154 12.44 21.90 -13.92
CA ALA A 154 13.69 21.17 -13.75
C ALA A 154 14.87 21.68 -14.57
N ASP A 155 14.71 22.75 -15.41
CA ASP A 155 15.78 23.22 -16.26
C ASP A 155 15.90 24.76 -16.25
N GLY A 156 16.40 25.30 -15.13
CA GLY A 156 16.58 26.77 -15.03
C GLY A 156 17.41 27.24 -13.84
N SER A 157 18.61 26.77 -13.63
CA SER A 157 19.70 27.57 -13.06
C SER A 157 21.08 26.91 -13.22
N GLY A 158 21.57 26.87 -14.45
CA GLY A 158 23.01 26.81 -14.75
C GLY A 158 23.53 28.22 -14.88
N GLY A 159 24.18 28.73 -13.87
CA GLY A 159 24.73 30.08 -13.85
C GLY A 159 26.01 30.18 -13.04
N SER A 160 27.13 29.91 -13.69
CA SER A 160 28.41 30.68 -13.69
C SER A 160 29.18 30.87 -12.39
N ALA A 161 30.35 30.25 -12.40
CA ALA A 161 31.69 30.82 -12.11
C ALA A 161 31.95 31.46 -10.73
N GLY A 162 32.96 30.94 -10.05
CA GLY A 162 33.66 31.58 -8.96
C GLY A 162 34.79 30.71 -8.40
N SER A 163 35.93 30.72 -9.05
CA SER A 163 37.23 30.23 -8.57
C SER A 163 37.66 30.98 -7.31
N SER A 164 38.19 30.29 -6.31
CA SER A 164 39.40 30.57 -5.53
C SER A 164 39.36 29.81 -4.19
N GLY A 165 40.24 28.87 -3.94
CA GLY A 165 41.40 29.10 -3.15
C GLY A 165 41.29 28.66 -1.69
N GLY A 166 42.04 27.64 -1.30
CA GLY A 166 42.73 27.70 -0.03
C GLY A 166 42.36 26.70 1.10
N ALA A 167 43.29 25.80 1.34
CA ALA A 167 43.81 25.36 2.62
C ALA A 167 42.93 24.47 3.54
N GLY A 168 43.22 23.18 3.69
CA GLY A 168 44.04 22.67 4.82
C GLY A 168 43.27 22.48 6.13
N GLY A 169 42.95 21.27 6.46
CA GLY A 169 42.39 20.91 7.76
C GLY A 169 42.31 19.41 7.98
N ARG A 170 43.47 18.82 8.28
CA ARG A 170 43.65 17.45 8.77
C ARG A 170 43.02 17.29 10.14
N TRP A 171 42.10 16.36 10.37
CA TRP A 171 41.72 15.88 11.70
C TRP A 171 41.94 14.38 11.80
N SER A 172 42.94 14.07 12.68
CA SER A 172 43.31 12.73 13.11
C SER A 172 42.31 12.19 14.16
N ARG A 173 42.31 10.89 14.20
CA ARG A 173 41.63 10.00 15.16
C ARG A 173 41.92 10.32 16.62
N SER A 174 40.96 10.10 17.46
CA SER A 174 41.03 9.34 18.70
C SER A 174 39.68 8.75 18.98
#